data_2314e3eafc49b3d9856720f13e5bc6ad
#
_entry.id   2314e3eafc49b3d9856720f13e5bc6ad
#
_cell.length_a   1.000
_cell.length_b   1.000
_cell.length_c   1.000
_cell.angle_alpha   90.00
_cell.angle_beta   90.00
_cell.angle_gamma   90.00
#
_symmetry.space_group_name_H-M   'P 1'
#
loop_
_entity.id
_entity.type
_entity.pdbx_description
1 polymer ?
#
loop_
_entity_poly.entity_id
_entity_poly.type
_entity_poly.pdbx_seq_one_letter_code
_entity_poly.pdbx_strand_id
1 'polypeptide(L)'
;MLGIGANILTQRLARLVDEGLLTRVEYQPSPPRYEYRLTDKGRDVYPVLAAMAAWGDRWLIGSEGTPLVLHHTTCDHDMHAVVVCSECDEPINARNVRAKLGPGYPAPTKR
;
A
#
# COMPACT_ATOMS: atom_id res chain seq x y z
N MET A 1 4.97 15.92 22.67
CA MET A 1 4.58 14.73 22.00
C MET A 1 4.46 14.88 20.49
N LEU A 2 3.78 15.89 20.03
CA LEU A 2 3.65 16.12 18.60
C LEU A 2 4.99 16.43 17.94
N GLY A 3 5.94 17.03 18.67
CA GLY A 3 7.24 17.33 18.10
C GLY A 3 8.01 16.10 17.67
N ILE A 4 8.01 15.06 18.50
CA ILE A 4 8.69 13.80 18.17
C ILE A 4 7.97 13.13 17.00
N GLY A 5 6.64 13.08 17.04
CA GLY A 5 5.85 12.53 15.96
C GLY A 5 6.05 13.29 14.66
N ALA A 6 6.14 14.62 14.72
CA ALA A 6 6.35 15.45 13.54
C ALA A 6 7.72 15.19 12.91
N ASN A 7 8.76 15.01 13.71
CA ASN A 7 10.09 14.68 13.17
C ASN A 7 10.11 13.34 12.48
N ILE A 8 9.51 12.33 13.10
CA ILE A 8 9.44 11.00 12.51
C ILE A 8 8.62 11.04 11.22
N LEU A 9 7.49 11.74 11.25
CA LEU A 9 6.64 11.87 10.06
C LEU A 9 7.39 12.55 8.92
N THR A 10 8.11 13.65 9.22
CA THR A 10 8.87 14.36 8.22
C THR A 10 9.92 13.46 7.58
N GLN A 11 10.63 12.66 8.40
CA GLN A 11 11.63 11.74 7.89
C GLN A 11 11.02 10.66 7.01
N ARG A 12 9.87 10.13 7.40
CA ARG A 12 9.20 9.09 6.62
C ARG A 12 8.65 9.62 5.31
N LEU A 13 8.10 10.83 5.32
CA LEU A 13 7.63 11.45 4.09
C LEU A 13 8.80 11.71 3.14
N ALA A 14 9.92 12.19 3.66
CA ALA A 14 11.11 12.40 2.85
C ALA A 14 11.61 11.09 2.23
N ARG A 15 11.57 10.01 2.99
CA ARG A 15 11.96 8.69 2.49
C ARG A 15 11.04 8.24 1.35
N LEU A 16 9.73 8.45 1.51
CA LEU A 16 8.78 8.08 0.46
C LEU A 16 8.97 8.90 -0.80
N VAL A 17 9.36 10.16 -0.66
CA VAL A 17 9.70 10.99 -1.82
C VAL A 17 10.96 10.45 -2.50
N ASP A 18 12.00 10.13 -1.71
CA ASP A 18 13.24 9.61 -2.26
C ASP A 18 13.04 8.27 -2.97
N GLU A 19 12.14 7.45 -2.47
CA GLU A 19 11.84 6.15 -3.08
C GLU A 19 10.84 6.24 -4.23
N GLY A 20 10.36 7.44 -4.55
CA GLY A 20 9.49 7.66 -5.69
C GLY A 20 8.02 7.32 -5.48
N LEU A 21 7.60 7.17 -4.22
CA LEU A 21 6.19 6.90 -3.92
C LEU A 21 5.37 8.17 -3.79
N LEU A 22 6.00 9.26 -3.38
CA LEU A 22 5.35 10.57 -3.23
C LEU A 22 6.13 11.62 -4.00
N THR A 23 5.41 12.66 -4.39
CA THR A 23 5.98 13.91 -4.91
C THR A 23 5.58 15.03 -3.97
N ARG A 24 6.54 15.91 -3.64
CA ARG A 24 6.25 17.10 -2.86
C ARG A 24 6.03 18.26 -3.82
N VAL A 25 4.88 18.90 -3.71
CA VAL A 25 4.47 19.98 -4.61
C VAL A 25 4.24 21.25 -3.81
N GLU A 26 4.89 22.33 -4.19
CA GLU A 26 4.64 23.64 -3.59
C GLU A 26 3.37 24.22 -4.18
N TYR A 27 2.40 24.53 -3.32
CA TYR A 27 1.15 25.11 -3.78
C TYR A 27 0.98 26.55 -3.32
N GLN A 28 1.90 27.07 -2.49
CA GLN A 28 1.88 28.46 -2.06
C GLN A 28 3.32 28.93 -1.85
N PRO A 29 3.76 29.96 -2.58
CA PRO A 29 5.18 30.34 -2.53
C PRO A 29 5.58 31.19 -1.33
N SER A 30 4.66 31.95 -0.72
CA SER A 30 5.01 32.89 0.35
C SER A 30 3.91 32.99 1.40
N PRO A 31 4.09 32.39 2.62
CA PRO A 31 5.19 31.49 2.98
C PRO A 31 5.11 30.18 2.19
N PRO A 32 6.24 29.49 1.96
CA PRO A 32 6.19 28.26 1.19
C PRO A 32 5.35 27.20 1.87
N ARG A 33 4.43 26.62 1.14
CA ARG A 33 3.59 25.53 1.61
C ARG A 33 3.59 24.42 0.58
N TYR A 34 3.60 23.20 1.09
CA TYR A 34 3.76 22.01 0.24
C TYR A 34 2.65 21.02 0.52
N GLU A 35 2.35 20.22 -0.48
CA GLU A 35 1.49 19.05 -0.31
C GLU A 35 2.20 17.85 -0.91
N TYR A 36 1.81 16.65 -0.46
CA TYR A 36 2.35 15.40 -0.97
C TYR A 36 1.31 14.74 -1.84
N ARG A 37 1.74 14.28 -2.99
CA ARG A 37 0.88 13.59 -3.95
C ARG A 37 1.47 12.24 -4.27
N LEU A 38 0.61 11.24 -4.47
CA LEU A 38 1.05 9.92 -4.87
C LEU A 38 1.53 9.94 -6.32
N THR A 39 2.67 9.30 -6.55
CA THR A 39 3.11 8.98 -7.91
C THR A 39 2.36 7.75 -8.42
N ASP A 40 2.57 7.37 -9.67
CA ASP A 40 2.01 6.11 -10.18
C ASP A 40 2.50 4.92 -9.34
N LYS A 41 3.77 4.92 -9.00
CA LYS A 41 4.35 3.89 -8.14
C LYS A 41 3.67 3.87 -6.78
N GLY A 42 3.40 5.05 -6.21
CA GLY A 42 2.71 5.15 -4.92
C GLY A 42 1.27 4.66 -5.00
N ARG A 43 0.57 4.97 -6.09
CA ARG A 43 -0.82 4.51 -6.27
C ARG A 43 -0.89 2.99 -6.38
N ASP A 44 0.14 2.37 -6.96
CA ASP A 44 0.20 0.91 -7.07
C ASP A 44 0.35 0.20 -5.73
N VAL A 45 0.74 0.91 -4.68
CA VAL A 45 0.79 0.35 -3.33
C VAL A 45 -0.59 0.24 -2.70
N TYR A 46 -1.55 1.05 -3.15
CA TYR A 46 -2.86 1.09 -2.50
C TYR A 46 -3.56 -0.27 -2.44
N PRO A 47 -3.58 -1.07 -3.51
CA PRO A 47 -4.19 -2.41 -3.43
C PRO A 47 -3.55 -3.29 -2.35
N VAL A 48 -2.25 -3.15 -2.11
CA VAL A 48 -1.57 -3.89 -1.05
C VAL A 48 -2.10 -3.46 0.32
N LEU A 49 -2.25 -2.16 0.53
CA LEU A 49 -2.78 -1.64 1.80
C LEU A 49 -4.24 -2.06 1.99
N ALA A 50 -5.03 -2.06 0.93
CA ALA A 50 -6.41 -2.50 1.01
C ALA A 50 -6.49 -4.00 1.35
N ALA A 51 -5.60 -4.82 0.81
CA ALA A 51 -5.53 -6.23 1.16
C ALA A 51 -5.13 -6.44 2.62
N MET A 52 -4.19 -5.64 3.12
CA MET A 52 -3.82 -5.69 4.54
C MET A 52 -4.98 -5.29 5.44
N ALA A 53 -5.74 -4.29 5.03
CA ALA A 53 -6.92 -3.87 5.79
C ALA A 53 -7.96 -4.99 5.84
N ALA A 54 -8.18 -5.69 4.73
CA ALA A 54 -9.11 -6.82 4.71
C ALA A 54 -8.67 -7.92 5.67
N TRP A 55 -7.37 -8.21 5.71
CA TRP A 55 -6.83 -9.18 6.64
C TRP A 55 -7.03 -8.73 8.08
N GLY A 56 -6.74 -7.45 8.36
CA GLY A 56 -6.93 -6.90 9.71
C GLY A 56 -8.37 -6.93 10.15
N ASP A 57 -9.30 -6.62 9.26
CA ASP A 57 -10.74 -6.65 9.57
C ASP A 57 -11.19 -8.06 9.94
N ARG A 58 -10.63 -9.06 9.29
CA ARG A 58 -11.01 -10.44 9.57
C ARG A 58 -10.46 -10.95 10.91
N TRP A 59 -9.24 -10.57 11.27
CA TRP A 59 -8.53 -11.23 12.36
C TRP A 59 -8.25 -10.33 13.56
N LEU A 60 -8.28 -9.01 13.41
CA LEU A 60 -7.85 -8.08 14.46
C LEU A 60 -8.95 -7.17 14.97
N ILE A 61 -10.15 -7.24 14.39
CA ILE A 61 -11.25 -6.36 14.77
C ILE A 61 -11.94 -6.91 16.00
N GLY A 62 -12.21 -6.02 16.97
CA GLY A 62 -12.97 -6.35 18.16
C GLY A 62 -14.47 -6.26 17.94
N SER A 63 -15.21 -6.28 19.04
CA SER A 63 -16.67 -6.29 19.01
C SER A 63 -17.28 -5.02 18.45
N GLU A 64 -16.51 -3.94 18.34
CA GLU A 64 -17.01 -2.68 17.83
C GLU A 64 -17.09 -2.60 16.30
N GLY A 65 -16.50 -3.60 15.62
CA GLY A 65 -16.53 -3.65 14.17
C GLY A 65 -15.37 -2.88 13.52
N THR A 66 -15.37 -2.86 12.20
CA THR A 66 -14.30 -2.24 11.46
C THR A 66 -14.33 -0.71 11.56
N PRO A 67 -13.16 -0.07 11.78
CA PRO A 67 -13.11 1.39 11.87
C PRO A 67 -13.24 2.10 10.53
N LEU A 68 -12.94 1.41 9.42
CA LEU A 68 -13.03 1.98 8.08
C LEU A 68 -13.70 1.00 7.15
N VAL A 69 -14.60 1.52 6.34
CA VAL A 69 -15.24 0.76 5.26
C VAL A 69 -14.74 1.33 3.95
N LEU A 70 -14.23 0.47 3.08
CA LEU A 70 -13.76 0.90 1.77
C LEU A 70 -14.91 0.82 0.78
N HIS A 71 -15.11 1.89 0.03
CA HIS A 71 -16.16 1.98 -0.97
C HIS A 71 -15.54 2.00 -2.36
N HIS A 72 -15.93 1.06 -3.20
CA HIS A 72 -15.43 0.98 -4.57
C HIS A 72 -16.29 1.86 -5.46
N THR A 73 -15.72 2.95 -5.93
CA THR A 73 -16.48 3.96 -6.66
C THR A 73 -16.92 3.48 -8.05
N THR A 74 -16.17 2.54 -8.65
CA THR A 74 -16.49 2.02 -9.97
C THR A 74 -17.84 1.29 -9.98
N CYS A 75 -18.10 0.46 -8.97
CA CYS A 75 -19.36 -0.30 -8.89
C CYS A 75 -20.32 0.24 -7.82
N ASP A 76 -19.88 1.26 -7.08
CA ASP A 76 -20.70 1.92 -6.06
C ASP A 76 -21.16 0.98 -4.96
N HIS A 77 -20.22 0.15 -4.47
CA HIS A 77 -20.49 -0.78 -3.37
C HIS A 77 -19.40 -0.68 -2.31
N ASP A 78 -19.80 -0.86 -1.07
CA ASP A 78 -18.85 -1.11 0.00
C ASP A 78 -18.21 -2.47 -0.26
N MET A 79 -16.92 -2.55 0.00
CA MET A 79 -16.19 -3.74 -0.42
C MET A 79 -15.02 -4.06 0.53
N HIS A 80 -14.45 -5.23 0.37
CA HIS A 80 -13.14 -5.56 0.90
C HIS A 80 -12.28 -6.06 -0.25
N ALA A 81 -10.96 -5.83 -0.14
CA ALA A 81 -10.05 -6.22 -1.21
C ALA A 81 -9.89 -7.74 -1.25
N VAL A 82 -9.84 -8.27 -2.46
CA VAL A 82 -9.58 -9.69 -2.71
C VAL A 82 -8.41 -9.77 -3.68
N VAL A 83 -7.42 -10.59 -3.35
CA VAL A 83 -6.26 -10.79 -4.22
C VAL A 83 -6.54 -11.98 -5.13
N VAL A 84 -6.47 -11.73 -6.42
CA VAL A 84 -6.85 -12.75 -7.41
C VAL A 84 -5.70 -13.03 -8.37
N CYS A 85 -5.78 -14.17 -9.03
CA CYS A 85 -4.83 -14.58 -10.07
C CYS A 85 -5.01 -13.68 -11.31
N SER A 86 -3.90 -13.19 -11.85
CA SER A 86 -3.94 -12.36 -13.06
C SER A 86 -4.41 -13.14 -14.31
N GLU A 87 -4.40 -14.47 -14.26
CA GLU A 87 -4.73 -15.29 -15.41
C GLU A 87 -6.16 -15.79 -15.41
N CYS A 88 -6.69 -16.19 -14.26
CA CYS A 88 -8.02 -16.78 -14.18
C CYS A 88 -8.99 -16.02 -13.29
N ASP A 89 -8.54 -14.95 -12.63
CA ASP A 89 -9.34 -14.11 -11.73
C ASP A 89 -9.86 -14.82 -10.48
N GLU A 90 -9.41 -16.05 -10.22
CA GLU A 90 -9.79 -16.74 -9.00
C GLU A 90 -8.94 -16.27 -7.82
N PRO A 91 -9.50 -16.25 -6.61
CA PRO A 91 -8.72 -15.87 -5.43
C PRO A 91 -7.53 -16.79 -5.21
N ILE A 92 -6.43 -16.20 -4.77
CA ILE A 92 -5.23 -16.96 -4.45
C ILE A 92 -5.10 -17.10 -2.93
N ASN A 93 -4.47 -18.20 -2.51
CA ASN A 93 -4.16 -18.46 -1.10
C ASN A 93 -2.89 -19.31 -1.03
N ALA A 94 -2.42 -19.56 0.19
CA ALA A 94 -1.16 -20.27 0.38
C ALA A 94 -1.18 -21.71 -0.14
N ARG A 95 -2.37 -22.28 -0.32
CA ARG A 95 -2.50 -23.68 -0.74
C ARG A 95 -2.53 -23.85 -2.25
N ASN A 96 -2.90 -22.81 -2.99
CA ASN A 96 -3.02 -22.93 -4.44
C ASN A 96 -1.97 -22.13 -5.20
N VAL A 97 -0.93 -21.65 -4.50
CA VAL A 97 0.19 -20.94 -5.12
C VAL A 97 1.49 -21.62 -4.77
N ARG A 98 2.33 -21.82 -5.78
CA ARG A 98 3.65 -22.38 -5.60
C ARG A 98 4.67 -21.45 -6.25
N ALA A 99 5.72 -21.11 -5.52
CA ALA A 99 6.78 -20.27 -6.04
C ALA A 99 7.68 -21.07 -6.98
N LYS A 100 8.09 -20.45 -8.05
CA LYS A 100 9.08 -20.99 -8.98
C LYS A 100 10.18 -19.96 -9.12
N LEU A 101 11.41 -20.42 -9.40
CA LEU A 101 12.52 -19.50 -9.60
C LEU A 101 12.28 -18.74 -10.91
N GLY A 102 12.42 -17.43 -10.84
CA GLY A 102 12.30 -16.56 -11.99
C GLY A 102 13.64 -16.30 -12.66
N PRO A 103 13.62 -15.61 -13.79
CA PRO A 103 14.86 -15.34 -14.55
C PRO A 103 15.85 -14.45 -13.81
N GLY A 104 15.37 -13.66 -12.84
CA GLY A 104 16.25 -12.82 -12.05
C GLY A 104 16.88 -13.49 -10.86
N TYR A 105 16.59 -14.76 -10.62
CA TYR A 105 17.19 -15.46 -9.50
C TYR A 105 18.64 -15.81 -9.81
N PRO A 106 19.58 -15.44 -8.93
CA PRO A 106 21.01 -15.67 -9.22
C PRO A 106 21.32 -17.16 -9.34
N ALA A 107 22.19 -17.49 -10.30
CA ALA A 107 22.66 -18.86 -10.42
C ALA A 107 23.43 -19.27 -9.18
N PRO A 108 23.36 -20.57 -8.77
CA PRO A 108 24.15 -21.01 -7.62
C PRO A 108 25.64 -20.79 -7.87
N THR A 109 26.33 -20.35 -6.81
CA THR A 109 27.77 -20.13 -6.88
C THR A 109 28.47 -21.49 -6.84
N LYS A 110 29.34 -21.73 -7.80
CA LYS A 110 30.15 -22.93 -7.79
C LYS A 110 31.33 -22.77 -6.84
N ARG A 111 31.76 -23.85 -6.29
CA ARG A 111 32.91 -23.88 -5.41
C ARG A 111 33.99 -24.76 -5.91
#